data_aff041259a7a277056a1c551b23d5338
#
_entry.id   aff041259a7a277056a1c551b23d5338
#
_cell.length_a   1.000
_cell.length_b   1.000
_cell.length_c   1.000
_cell.angle_alpha   90.00
_cell.angle_beta   90.00
_cell.angle_gamma   90.00
#
_symmetry.space_group_name_H-M   'P 1'
#
loop_
_entity.id
_entity.type
_entity.pdbx_description
1 polymer ?
#
loop_
_entity_poly.entity_id
_entity_poly.type
_entity_poly.pdbx_seq_one_letter_code
_entity_poly.pdbx_strand_id
1 'polypeptide(L)'
;MLNELVFFTVILIALFTVLFAIFLYLVVRKRKDGKWKREVETYKQLYEPVLFRYLAYGDEQVPAPSSSAQHVAMMELLDHFMRVLANGGIKERATTLAEMYFVDYLRAQLAHRRLGRRMNALFFIEDFYLCSLIHELEAMYEQKQLTTMEKRQLLKMFALFQHPHVYEYMKQTDESFTQFDYRLILSRMDDHMFTKMVDHFFDWNEKIQYALIDMIGIMQKLAHVSFLRTLLRHEQSEYRIRALKALAEIAFPLDSAQLRIHLHSPVWQERLMGLRLCARIRQYELVETIKELVKDRVFSVRSQAAEALLRMPNGLAILEQIAQTSDDRYARDMALEWLERGREND
;
A
#
# COMPACT_ATOMS: atom_id res chain seq x y z
N MET A 1 30.90 12.76 -53.33
CA MET A 1 29.56 12.27 -53.66
C MET A 1 29.46 10.73 -53.76
N LEU A 2 30.20 10.05 -54.71
CA LEU A 2 30.07 8.58 -54.83
C LEU A 2 30.51 7.82 -53.58
N ASN A 3 31.60 8.19 -52.92
CA ASN A 3 32.09 7.59 -51.69
C ASN A 3 31.13 7.82 -50.48
N GLU A 4 30.48 8.96 -50.42
CA GLU A 4 29.48 9.27 -49.38
C GLU A 4 28.21 8.44 -49.57
N LEU A 5 27.77 8.28 -50.82
CA LEU A 5 26.63 7.44 -51.13
C LEU A 5 26.86 5.97 -50.77
N VAL A 6 28.06 5.43 -51.10
CA VAL A 6 28.47 4.06 -50.73
C VAL A 6 28.52 3.92 -49.20
N PHE A 7 29.06 4.90 -48.48
CA PHE A 7 29.15 4.91 -47.04
C PHE A 7 27.76 4.85 -46.38
N PHE A 8 26.83 5.72 -46.83
CA PHE A 8 25.43 5.70 -46.31
C PHE A 8 24.70 4.40 -46.65
N THR A 9 24.93 3.83 -47.82
CA THR A 9 24.33 2.54 -48.21
C THR A 9 24.81 1.40 -47.31
N VAL A 10 26.12 1.35 -46.99
CA VAL A 10 26.70 0.34 -46.09
C VAL A 10 26.10 0.49 -44.66
N ILE A 11 25.97 1.72 -44.17
CA ILE A 11 25.36 1.96 -42.87
C ILE A 11 23.91 1.48 -42.86
N LEU A 12 23.13 1.81 -43.91
CA LEU A 12 21.74 1.41 -44.03
C LEU A 12 21.58 -0.12 -44.04
N ILE A 13 22.42 -0.85 -44.78
CA ILE A 13 22.43 -2.31 -44.82
C ILE A 13 22.79 -2.89 -43.45
N ALA A 14 23.79 -2.33 -42.78
CA ALA A 14 24.18 -2.76 -41.43
C ALA A 14 23.02 -2.56 -40.43
N LEU A 15 22.37 -1.39 -40.45
CA LEU A 15 21.22 -1.09 -39.60
C LEU A 15 20.07 -2.07 -39.85
N PHE A 16 19.75 -2.32 -41.12
CA PHE A 16 18.71 -3.26 -41.51
C PHE A 16 19.01 -4.68 -41.02
N THR A 17 20.28 -5.11 -41.15
CA THR A 17 20.73 -6.44 -40.69
C THR A 17 20.55 -6.59 -39.15
N VAL A 18 20.92 -5.55 -38.38
CA VAL A 18 20.74 -5.54 -36.94
C VAL A 18 19.24 -5.58 -36.57
N LEU A 19 18.42 -4.77 -37.21
CA LEU A 19 16.96 -4.77 -36.99
C LEU A 19 16.33 -6.14 -37.32
N PHE A 20 16.75 -6.76 -38.41
CA PHE A 20 16.28 -8.08 -38.81
C PHE A 20 16.70 -9.16 -37.80
N ALA A 21 17.93 -9.12 -37.32
CA ALA A 21 18.40 -10.03 -36.27
C ALA A 21 17.60 -9.88 -34.98
N ILE A 22 17.31 -8.62 -34.54
CA ILE A 22 16.46 -8.35 -33.40
C ILE A 22 15.05 -8.88 -33.61
N PHE A 23 14.47 -8.66 -34.79
CA PHE A 23 13.14 -9.18 -35.15
C PHE A 23 13.09 -10.70 -35.04
N LEU A 24 14.06 -11.41 -35.65
CA LEU A 24 14.14 -12.89 -35.57
C LEU A 24 14.27 -13.36 -34.10
N TYR A 25 15.12 -12.72 -33.34
CA TYR A 25 15.27 -13.01 -31.91
C TYR A 25 13.92 -12.86 -31.15
N LEU A 26 13.18 -11.77 -31.39
CA LEU A 26 11.88 -11.55 -30.76
C LEU A 26 10.84 -12.59 -31.18
N VAL A 27 10.81 -12.99 -32.45
CA VAL A 27 9.90 -14.03 -32.96
C VAL A 27 10.19 -15.38 -32.29
N VAL A 28 11.48 -15.79 -32.24
CA VAL A 28 11.87 -17.04 -31.56
C VAL A 28 11.52 -16.99 -30.06
N ARG A 29 11.81 -15.87 -29.39
CA ARG A 29 11.48 -15.67 -28.00
C ARG A 29 9.97 -15.77 -27.77
N LYS A 30 9.17 -15.07 -28.57
CA LYS A 30 7.69 -15.09 -28.45
C LYS A 30 7.13 -16.51 -28.64
N ARG A 31 7.71 -17.29 -29.57
CA ARG A 31 7.30 -18.70 -29.76
C ARG A 31 7.64 -19.59 -28.57
N LYS A 32 8.81 -19.40 -27.95
CA LYS A 32 9.20 -20.12 -26.72
C LYS A 32 8.28 -19.74 -25.55
N ASP A 33 8.03 -18.46 -25.36
CA ASP A 33 7.14 -17.97 -24.30
C ASP A 33 5.70 -18.48 -24.50
N GLY A 34 5.24 -18.56 -25.76
CA GLY A 34 3.93 -19.09 -26.10
C GLY A 34 3.80 -20.62 -25.88
N LYS A 35 4.88 -21.40 -26.13
CA LYS A 35 4.91 -22.83 -25.77
C LYS A 35 4.88 -23.03 -24.27
N TRP A 36 5.72 -22.30 -23.55
CA TRP A 36 5.77 -22.34 -22.10
C TRP A 36 4.42 -22.02 -21.44
N LYS A 37 3.77 -20.94 -21.87
CA LYS A 37 2.44 -20.57 -21.38
C LYS A 37 1.39 -21.67 -21.61
N ARG A 38 1.39 -22.28 -22.78
CA ARG A 38 0.47 -23.38 -23.09
C ARG A 38 0.74 -24.61 -22.23
N GLU A 39 2.01 -24.95 -22.00
CA GLU A 39 2.40 -26.04 -21.13
C GLU A 39 1.94 -25.81 -19.69
N VAL A 40 2.16 -24.62 -19.12
CA VAL A 40 1.68 -24.23 -17.80
C VAL A 40 0.16 -24.33 -17.73
N GLU A 41 -0.56 -23.82 -18.75
CA GLU A 41 -2.03 -23.86 -18.76
C GLU A 41 -2.58 -25.29 -18.85
N THR A 42 -1.93 -26.18 -19.58
CA THR A 42 -2.29 -27.59 -19.61
C THR A 42 -2.12 -28.24 -18.22
N TYR A 43 -1.02 -27.93 -17.52
CA TYR A 43 -0.83 -28.43 -16.17
C TYR A 43 -1.81 -27.81 -15.16
N LYS A 44 -2.22 -26.54 -15.32
CA LYS A 44 -3.27 -25.98 -14.47
C LYS A 44 -4.57 -26.77 -14.58
N GLN A 45 -5.02 -27.04 -15.80
CA GLN A 45 -6.24 -27.84 -16.02
C GLN A 45 -6.16 -29.23 -15.38
N LEU A 46 -4.96 -29.84 -15.37
CA LEU A 46 -4.73 -31.13 -14.74
C LEU A 46 -4.75 -31.07 -13.20
N TYR A 47 -4.09 -30.07 -12.63
CA TYR A 47 -3.97 -29.93 -11.18
C TYR A 47 -5.20 -29.30 -10.51
N GLU A 48 -5.98 -28.49 -11.22
CA GLU A 48 -7.10 -27.72 -10.68
C GLU A 48 -8.10 -28.57 -9.88
N PRO A 49 -8.66 -29.68 -10.41
CA PRO A 49 -9.64 -30.49 -9.67
C PRO A 49 -9.03 -31.18 -8.44
N VAL A 50 -7.77 -31.61 -8.52
CA VAL A 50 -7.08 -32.28 -7.42
C VAL A 50 -6.75 -31.31 -6.30
N LEU A 51 -6.20 -30.14 -6.66
CA LEU A 51 -5.90 -29.06 -5.69
C LEU A 51 -7.17 -28.54 -5.01
N PHE A 52 -8.23 -28.33 -5.79
CA PHE A 52 -9.51 -27.90 -5.22
C PHE A 52 -10.01 -28.89 -4.16
N ARG A 53 -10.03 -30.21 -4.45
CA ARG A 53 -10.47 -31.26 -3.51
C ARG A 53 -9.57 -31.32 -2.28
N TYR A 54 -8.25 -31.25 -2.46
CA TYR A 54 -7.31 -31.20 -1.34
C TYR A 54 -7.57 -29.98 -0.44
N LEU A 55 -7.72 -28.79 -1.04
CA LEU A 55 -7.94 -27.57 -0.26
C LEU A 55 -9.30 -27.53 0.41
N ALA A 56 -10.35 -28.02 -0.24
CA ALA A 56 -11.71 -28.02 0.30
C ALA A 56 -11.93 -29.08 1.37
N TYR A 57 -11.47 -30.33 1.12
CA TYR A 57 -11.82 -31.49 1.94
C TYR A 57 -10.63 -32.13 2.66
N GLY A 58 -9.39 -31.92 2.21
CA GLY A 58 -8.19 -32.52 2.82
C GLY A 58 -7.93 -34.00 2.43
N ASP A 59 -8.74 -34.57 1.58
CA ASP A 59 -8.81 -36.03 1.38
C ASP A 59 -7.97 -36.57 0.22
N GLU A 60 -7.30 -35.71 -0.57
CA GLU A 60 -6.55 -36.18 -1.74
C GLU A 60 -5.04 -35.95 -1.65
N GLN A 61 -4.30 -36.91 -2.20
CA GLN A 61 -2.86 -36.74 -2.41
C GLN A 61 -2.64 -35.91 -3.68
N VAL A 62 -2.03 -34.74 -3.54
CA VAL A 62 -1.63 -33.92 -4.67
C VAL A 62 -0.34 -34.47 -5.28
N PRO A 63 -0.28 -34.79 -6.59
CA PRO A 63 0.95 -35.26 -7.23
C PRO A 63 2.06 -34.23 -7.15
N ALA A 64 3.27 -34.64 -6.76
CA ALA A 64 4.43 -33.77 -6.67
C ALA A 64 4.82 -33.21 -8.05
N PRO A 65 5.10 -31.88 -8.17
CA PRO A 65 5.56 -31.30 -9.41
C PRO A 65 7.00 -31.73 -9.69
N SER A 66 7.28 -32.18 -10.93
CA SER A 66 8.61 -32.65 -11.38
C SER A 66 9.29 -31.69 -12.36
N SER A 67 8.53 -30.82 -13.03
CA SER A 67 9.07 -29.84 -13.99
C SER A 67 8.84 -28.40 -13.52
N SER A 68 9.62 -27.45 -14.03
CA SER A 68 9.40 -26.03 -13.74
C SER A 68 8.01 -25.54 -14.18
N ALA A 69 7.44 -26.09 -15.26
CA ALA A 69 6.10 -25.73 -15.70
C ALA A 69 5.02 -26.23 -14.71
N GLN A 70 5.19 -27.42 -14.17
CA GLN A 70 4.31 -27.97 -13.14
C GLN A 70 4.38 -27.15 -11.83
N HIS A 71 5.58 -26.78 -11.35
CA HIS A 71 5.73 -25.92 -10.19
C HIS A 71 5.00 -24.59 -10.39
N VAL A 72 5.22 -23.92 -11.52
CA VAL A 72 4.56 -22.63 -11.80
C VAL A 72 3.05 -22.80 -11.89
N ALA A 73 2.56 -23.83 -12.59
CA ALA A 73 1.12 -24.10 -12.71
C ALA A 73 0.46 -24.31 -11.33
N MET A 74 1.08 -25.14 -10.49
CA MET A 74 0.57 -25.44 -9.16
C MET A 74 0.63 -24.21 -8.23
N MET A 75 1.72 -23.43 -8.26
CA MET A 75 1.85 -22.20 -7.48
C MET A 75 0.80 -21.15 -7.88
N GLU A 76 0.58 -20.94 -9.18
CA GLU A 76 -0.41 -19.96 -9.67
C GLU A 76 -1.85 -20.39 -9.33
N LEU A 77 -2.16 -21.69 -9.38
CA LEU A 77 -3.47 -22.20 -8.94
C LEU A 77 -3.65 -22.06 -7.43
N LEU A 78 -2.64 -22.41 -6.66
CA LEU A 78 -2.69 -22.33 -5.20
C LEU A 78 -2.90 -20.89 -4.74
N ASP A 79 -2.17 -19.93 -5.32
CA ASP A 79 -2.34 -18.50 -5.08
C ASP A 79 -3.76 -18.04 -5.47
N HIS A 80 -4.27 -18.47 -6.61
CA HIS A 80 -5.63 -18.18 -7.03
C HIS A 80 -6.66 -18.68 -6.01
N PHE A 81 -6.57 -19.94 -5.57
CA PHE A 81 -7.47 -20.51 -4.59
C PHE A 81 -7.38 -19.83 -3.23
N MET A 82 -6.18 -19.47 -2.78
CA MET A 82 -6.00 -18.72 -1.54
C MET A 82 -6.69 -17.35 -1.56
N ARG A 83 -6.71 -16.69 -2.71
CA ARG A 83 -7.40 -15.40 -2.87
C ARG A 83 -8.93 -15.53 -2.93
N VAL A 84 -9.44 -16.60 -3.54
CA VAL A 84 -10.88 -16.77 -3.79
C VAL A 84 -11.58 -17.48 -2.63
N LEU A 85 -10.92 -18.45 -2.00
CA LEU A 85 -11.52 -19.37 -1.03
C LEU A 85 -11.14 -19.04 0.42
N ALA A 86 -10.89 -17.81 0.76
CA ALA A 86 -10.26 -17.29 1.98
C ALA A 86 -10.85 -17.74 3.33
N ASN A 87 -10.88 -19.04 3.66
CA ASN A 87 -11.10 -19.51 5.02
C ASN A 87 -9.79 -20.06 5.65
N GLY A 88 -9.72 -20.07 7.02
CA GLY A 88 -8.50 -20.42 7.74
C GLY A 88 -7.95 -21.82 7.43
N GLY A 89 -8.82 -22.82 7.27
CA GLY A 89 -8.40 -24.20 6.99
C GLY A 89 -7.82 -24.39 5.59
N ILE A 90 -8.31 -23.64 4.59
CA ILE A 90 -7.77 -23.65 3.23
C ILE A 90 -6.38 -23.03 3.22
N LYS A 91 -6.20 -21.89 3.90
CA LYS A 91 -4.91 -21.21 4.00
C LYS A 91 -3.85 -22.11 4.64
N GLU A 92 -4.17 -22.78 5.72
CA GLU A 92 -3.28 -23.71 6.41
C GLU A 92 -2.85 -24.89 5.51
N ARG A 93 -3.82 -25.54 4.84
CA ARG A 93 -3.53 -26.62 3.88
C ARG A 93 -2.68 -26.11 2.70
N ALA A 94 -2.95 -24.94 2.20
CA ALA A 94 -2.18 -24.32 1.12
C ALA A 94 -0.72 -24.07 1.54
N THR A 95 -0.50 -23.51 2.73
CA THR A 95 0.85 -23.31 3.29
C THR A 95 1.57 -24.65 3.49
N THR A 96 0.90 -25.68 4.04
CA THR A 96 1.47 -27.02 4.21
C THR A 96 1.91 -27.63 2.87
N LEU A 97 1.07 -27.50 1.84
CA LEU A 97 1.40 -28.01 0.50
C LEU A 97 2.59 -27.25 -0.10
N ALA A 98 2.61 -25.92 0.08
CA ALA A 98 3.68 -25.06 -0.42
C ALA A 98 5.02 -25.36 0.28
N GLU A 99 5.03 -25.58 1.59
CA GLU A 99 6.20 -26.03 2.34
C GLU A 99 6.73 -27.37 1.81
N MET A 100 5.83 -28.31 1.50
CA MET A 100 6.21 -29.63 1.02
C MET A 100 6.82 -29.63 -0.39
N TYR A 101 6.28 -28.82 -1.30
CA TYR A 101 6.63 -28.95 -2.73
C TYR A 101 7.39 -27.78 -3.32
N PHE A 102 7.33 -26.58 -2.70
CA PHE A 102 7.88 -25.39 -3.36
C PHE A 102 9.15 -24.84 -2.74
N VAL A 103 9.49 -25.20 -1.50
CA VAL A 103 10.64 -24.65 -0.78
C VAL A 103 11.93 -24.81 -1.58
N ASP A 104 12.27 -26.02 -2.02
CA ASP A 104 13.51 -26.27 -2.76
C ASP A 104 13.52 -25.59 -4.14
N TYR A 105 12.37 -25.58 -4.82
CA TYR A 105 12.23 -24.87 -6.08
C TYR A 105 12.42 -23.36 -5.92
N LEU A 106 11.78 -22.76 -4.92
CA LEU A 106 11.86 -21.33 -4.64
C LEU A 106 13.26 -20.93 -4.17
N ARG A 107 13.92 -21.75 -3.33
CA ARG A 107 15.34 -21.57 -2.94
C ARG A 107 16.25 -21.47 -4.17
N ALA A 108 16.08 -22.34 -5.15
CA ALA A 108 16.82 -22.29 -6.41
C ALA A 108 16.48 -21.04 -7.24
N GLN A 109 15.22 -20.54 -7.21
CA GLN A 109 14.85 -19.32 -7.91
C GLN A 109 15.40 -18.05 -7.25
N LEU A 110 15.54 -18.01 -5.90
CA LEU A 110 16.18 -16.89 -5.18
C LEU A 110 17.64 -16.70 -5.62
N ALA A 111 18.38 -17.77 -5.90
CA ALA A 111 19.75 -17.73 -6.37
C ALA A 111 19.89 -17.42 -7.88
N HIS A 112 18.79 -17.20 -8.61
CA HIS A 112 18.84 -17.07 -10.07
C HIS A 112 19.36 -15.67 -10.49
N ARG A 113 20.13 -15.59 -11.61
CA ARG A 113 20.71 -14.33 -12.12
C ARG A 113 19.68 -13.29 -12.57
N ARG A 114 18.49 -13.73 -13.02
CA ARG A 114 17.44 -12.84 -13.55
C ARG A 114 16.58 -12.29 -12.43
N LEU A 115 16.56 -10.96 -12.29
CA LEU A 115 15.73 -10.25 -11.30
C LEU A 115 14.28 -10.74 -11.28
N GLY A 116 13.63 -10.89 -12.45
CA GLY A 116 12.24 -11.32 -12.51
C GLY A 116 11.97 -12.68 -11.87
N ARG A 117 12.93 -13.64 -11.93
CA ARG A 117 12.77 -14.94 -11.26
C ARG A 117 12.92 -14.83 -9.76
N ARG A 118 13.89 -14.04 -9.30
CA ARG A 118 14.06 -13.77 -7.86
C ARG A 118 12.85 -13.06 -7.27
N MET A 119 12.34 -12.02 -7.98
CA MET A 119 11.14 -11.30 -7.53
C MET A 119 9.90 -12.19 -7.49
N ASN A 120 9.67 -13.03 -8.50
CA ASN A 120 8.55 -13.97 -8.46
C ASN A 120 8.68 -14.96 -7.30
N ALA A 121 9.91 -15.45 -7.00
CA ALA A 121 10.13 -16.30 -5.84
C ALA A 121 9.78 -15.57 -4.53
N LEU A 122 10.21 -14.32 -4.37
CA LEU A 122 9.89 -13.50 -3.19
C LEU A 122 8.37 -13.31 -3.04
N PHE A 123 7.63 -13.08 -4.13
CA PHE A 123 6.18 -12.96 -4.06
C PHE A 123 5.51 -14.27 -3.63
N PHE A 124 5.88 -15.41 -4.20
CA PHE A 124 5.31 -16.69 -3.80
C PHE A 124 5.67 -17.09 -2.36
N ILE A 125 6.90 -16.78 -1.90
CA ILE A 125 7.31 -16.99 -0.51
C ILE A 125 6.43 -16.15 0.45
N GLU A 126 6.14 -14.91 0.09
CA GLU A 126 5.22 -14.04 0.85
C GLU A 126 3.79 -14.60 0.83
N ASP A 127 3.25 -14.89 -0.36
CA ASP A 127 1.86 -15.31 -0.55
C ASP A 127 1.55 -16.63 0.18
N PHE A 128 2.51 -17.57 0.19
CA PHE A 128 2.38 -18.85 0.88
C PHE A 128 2.88 -18.85 2.33
N TYR A 129 3.42 -17.71 2.81
CA TYR A 129 3.93 -17.58 4.18
C TYR A 129 5.04 -18.58 4.51
N LEU A 130 6.02 -18.78 3.62
CA LEU A 130 7.09 -19.78 3.77
C LEU A 130 8.23 -19.27 4.66
N CYS A 131 8.00 -19.27 5.98
CA CYS A 131 8.99 -18.85 6.97
C CYS A 131 10.24 -19.74 7.01
N SER A 132 10.15 -20.97 6.52
CA SER A 132 11.28 -21.92 6.44
C SER A 132 12.45 -21.39 5.59
N LEU A 133 12.18 -20.42 4.68
CA LEU A 133 13.20 -19.78 3.85
C LEU A 133 13.80 -18.50 4.45
N ILE A 134 13.56 -18.22 5.74
CA ILE A 134 13.99 -16.96 6.36
C ILE A 134 15.51 -16.75 6.29
N HIS A 135 16.30 -17.79 6.47
CA HIS A 135 17.77 -17.69 6.42
C HIS A 135 18.29 -17.39 5.01
N GLU A 136 17.64 -17.91 3.98
CA GLU A 136 17.97 -17.59 2.58
C GLU A 136 17.62 -16.12 2.24
N LEU A 137 16.51 -15.62 2.81
CA LEU A 137 16.11 -14.22 2.66
C LEU A 137 17.08 -13.27 3.37
N GLU A 138 17.56 -13.63 4.58
CA GLU A 138 18.61 -12.88 5.29
C GLU A 138 19.90 -12.86 4.49
N ALA A 139 20.39 -14.03 4.08
CA ALA A 139 21.60 -14.13 3.26
C ALA A 139 21.48 -13.33 1.95
N MET A 140 20.28 -13.30 1.35
CA MET A 140 20.03 -12.48 0.18
C MET A 140 20.07 -10.99 0.52
N TYR A 141 19.51 -10.54 1.67
CA TYR A 141 19.49 -9.13 2.06
C TYR A 141 20.89 -8.58 2.33
N GLU A 142 21.77 -9.39 2.88
CA GLU A 142 23.15 -9.02 3.18
C GLU A 142 24.05 -8.89 1.94
N GLN A 143 23.58 -9.37 0.78
CA GLN A 143 24.32 -9.22 -0.49
C GLN A 143 24.36 -7.75 -0.94
N LYS A 144 25.56 -7.27 -1.31
CA LYS A 144 25.81 -5.86 -1.68
C LYS A 144 25.14 -5.39 -2.99
N GLN A 145 24.55 -6.28 -3.79
CA GLN A 145 24.03 -6.00 -5.14
C GLN A 145 22.51 -6.18 -5.26
N LEU A 146 21.76 -5.92 -4.21
CA LEU A 146 20.31 -5.93 -4.30
C LEU A 146 19.77 -4.66 -4.96
N THR A 147 18.77 -4.83 -5.83
CA THR A 147 17.97 -3.71 -6.30
C THR A 147 17.08 -3.15 -5.18
N THR A 148 16.71 -1.88 -5.27
CA THR A 148 15.78 -1.26 -4.31
C THR A 148 14.44 -2.03 -4.23
N MET A 149 13.98 -2.60 -5.35
CA MET A 149 12.76 -3.40 -5.41
C MET A 149 12.88 -4.68 -4.56
N GLU A 150 14.02 -5.38 -4.65
CA GLU A 150 14.28 -6.57 -3.82
C GLU A 150 14.38 -6.21 -2.34
N LYS A 151 15.09 -5.14 -2.00
CA LYS A 151 15.20 -4.67 -0.61
C LYS A 151 13.83 -4.35 -0.01
N ARG A 152 12.96 -3.65 -0.76
CA ARG A 152 11.58 -3.34 -0.33
C ARG A 152 10.76 -4.61 -0.07
N GLN A 153 10.84 -5.57 -0.98
CA GLN A 153 10.13 -6.83 -0.85
C GLN A 153 10.63 -7.64 0.34
N LEU A 154 11.94 -7.73 0.53
CA LEU A 154 12.55 -8.43 1.67
C LEU A 154 12.16 -7.80 3.00
N LEU A 155 12.23 -6.46 3.14
CA LEU A 155 11.82 -5.77 4.37
C LEU A 155 10.34 -5.99 4.69
N LYS A 156 9.48 -6.00 3.68
CA LYS A 156 8.06 -6.32 3.85
C LYS A 156 7.86 -7.75 4.34
N MET A 157 8.64 -8.71 3.84
CA MET A 157 8.61 -10.10 4.27
C MET A 157 9.17 -10.27 5.69
N PHE A 158 10.27 -9.59 6.04
CA PHE A 158 10.80 -9.60 7.41
C PHE A 158 9.80 -9.04 8.42
N ALA A 159 9.05 -8.02 8.06
CA ALA A 159 7.96 -7.52 8.89
C ALA A 159 6.81 -8.55 9.02
N LEU A 160 6.43 -9.21 7.92
CA LEU A 160 5.40 -10.24 7.89
C LEU A 160 5.77 -11.47 8.73
N PHE A 161 7.03 -11.90 8.66
CA PHE A 161 7.56 -13.06 9.38
C PHE A 161 8.04 -12.71 10.80
N GLN A 162 7.83 -11.46 11.23
CA GLN A 162 8.21 -10.95 12.55
C GLN A 162 9.70 -11.14 12.87
N HIS A 163 10.52 -10.89 11.84
CA HIS A 163 11.96 -11.07 11.95
C HIS A 163 12.59 -10.05 12.91
N PRO A 164 13.42 -10.45 13.90
CA PRO A 164 13.90 -9.56 14.94
C PRO A 164 14.77 -8.41 14.42
N HIS A 165 15.52 -8.63 13.33
CA HIS A 165 16.43 -7.62 12.75
C HIS A 165 15.75 -6.63 11.79
N VAL A 166 14.43 -6.68 11.61
CA VAL A 166 13.73 -5.76 10.70
C VAL A 166 13.96 -4.29 11.06
N TYR A 167 14.09 -3.98 12.35
CA TYR A 167 14.33 -2.63 12.84
C TYR A 167 15.71 -2.10 12.39
N GLU A 168 16.75 -2.92 12.54
CA GLU A 168 18.11 -2.60 12.11
C GLU A 168 18.16 -2.41 10.59
N TYR A 169 17.52 -3.29 9.84
CA TYR A 169 17.45 -3.19 8.38
C TYR A 169 16.68 -1.94 7.92
N MET A 170 15.60 -1.56 8.61
CA MET A 170 14.87 -0.32 8.31
C MET A 170 15.70 0.94 8.58
N LYS A 171 16.58 0.94 9.61
CA LYS A 171 17.50 2.05 9.87
C LYS A 171 18.58 2.20 8.79
N GLN A 172 18.91 1.13 8.07
CA GLN A 172 19.94 1.11 7.02
C GLN A 172 19.37 1.43 5.62
N THR A 173 18.08 1.76 5.51
CA THR A 173 17.49 2.13 4.23
C THR A 173 17.98 3.48 3.75
N ASP A 174 18.13 3.62 2.44
CA ASP A 174 18.61 4.83 1.78
C ASP A 174 17.47 5.77 1.32
N GLU A 175 17.83 6.89 0.71
CA GLU A 175 16.93 7.92 0.21
C GLU A 175 15.89 7.40 -0.81
N SER A 176 16.13 6.26 -1.46
CA SER A 176 15.23 5.65 -2.45
C SER A 176 13.95 5.09 -1.84
N PHE A 177 13.95 4.88 -0.50
CA PHE A 177 12.75 4.47 0.22
C PHE A 177 11.80 5.63 0.43
N THR A 178 10.56 5.44 0.02
CA THR A 178 9.49 6.42 0.17
C THR A 178 8.65 6.16 1.42
N GLN A 179 7.89 7.15 1.84
CA GLN A 179 6.92 6.97 2.91
C GLN A 179 5.89 5.86 2.59
N PHE A 180 5.56 5.68 1.31
CA PHE A 180 4.67 4.60 0.87
C PHE A 180 5.29 3.20 1.12
N ASP A 181 6.60 3.05 0.87
CA ASP A 181 7.30 1.79 1.13
C ASP A 181 7.27 1.43 2.62
N TYR A 182 7.51 2.40 3.50
CA TYR A 182 7.41 2.19 4.94
C TYR A 182 5.99 1.83 5.39
N ARG A 183 4.95 2.46 4.80
CA ARG A 183 3.57 2.07 5.10
C ARG A 183 3.28 0.61 4.73
N LEU A 184 3.80 0.13 3.59
CA LEU A 184 3.68 -1.27 3.20
C LEU A 184 4.38 -2.22 4.18
N ILE A 185 5.58 -1.86 4.65
CA ILE A 185 6.32 -2.65 5.65
C ILE A 185 5.56 -2.67 6.97
N LEU A 186 5.16 -1.50 7.48
CA LEU A 186 4.43 -1.35 8.74
C LEU A 186 3.08 -2.09 8.74
N SER A 187 2.41 -2.17 7.57
CA SER A 187 1.13 -2.89 7.43
C SER A 187 1.26 -4.41 7.62
N ARG A 188 2.47 -4.94 7.60
CA ARG A 188 2.77 -6.37 7.77
C ARG A 188 3.22 -6.73 9.20
N MET A 189 3.53 -5.73 10.02
CA MET A 189 3.91 -5.92 11.41
C MET A 189 2.70 -6.33 12.25
N ASP A 190 2.92 -7.22 13.21
CA ASP A 190 1.96 -7.48 14.27
C ASP A 190 1.84 -6.29 15.24
N ASP A 191 0.92 -6.38 16.20
CA ASP A 191 0.68 -5.30 17.15
C ASP A 191 1.88 -5.08 18.09
N HIS A 192 2.62 -6.13 18.45
CA HIS A 192 3.79 -6.02 19.30
C HIS A 192 4.93 -5.28 18.61
N MET A 193 5.28 -5.69 17.37
CA MET A 193 6.31 -5.02 16.58
C MET A 193 5.94 -3.56 16.30
N PHE A 194 4.68 -3.32 15.93
CA PHE A 194 4.19 -1.97 15.64
C PHE A 194 4.26 -1.07 16.89
N THR A 195 3.87 -1.58 18.06
CA THR A 195 3.95 -0.85 19.33
C THR A 195 5.39 -0.47 19.65
N LYS A 196 6.34 -1.41 19.49
CA LYS A 196 7.76 -1.12 19.68
C LYS A 196 8.27 -0.01 18.74
N MET A 197 7.77 0.06 17.49
CA MET A 197 8.10 1.15 16.57
C MET A 197 7.56 2.50 17.08
N VAL A 198 6.34 2.53 17.64
CA VAL A 198 5.74 3.75 18.21
C VAL A 198 6.46 4.19 19.50
N ASP A 199 6.86 3.25 20.36
CA ASP A 199 7.58 3.56 21.60
C ASP A 199 8.94 4.23 21.35
N HIS A 200 9.57 3.89 20.21
CA HIS A 200 10.84 4.45 19.74
C HIS A 200 10.66 5.47 18.61
N PHE A 201 9.52 6.15 18.55
CA PHE A 201 9.12 7.02 17.44
C PHE A 201 10.19 8.04 17.03
N PHE A 202 10.82 8.72 17.96
CA PHE A 202 11.80 9.78 17.68
C PHE A 202 13.18 9.25 17.28
N ASP A 203 13.43 7.94 17.37
CA ASP A 203 14.68 7.30 16.93
C ASP A 203 14.67 7.03 15.41
N TRP A 204 13.53 7.19 14.76
CA TRP A 204 13.33 6.91 13.34
C TRP A 204 13.52 8.16 12.49
N ASN A 205 13.88 7.96 11.20
CA ASN A 205 13.87 9.05 10.25
C ASN A 205 12.44 9.58 10.01
N GLU A 206 12.34 10.80 9.52
CA GLU A 206 11.08 11.51 9.33
C GLU A 206 10.07 10.76 8.44
N LYS A 207 10.54 10.06 7.38
CA LYS A 207 9.66 9.27 6.50
C LYS A 207 9.00 8.11 7.24
N ILE A 208 9.72 7.44 8.13
CA ILE A 208 9.18 6.35 8.98
C ILE A 208 8.21 6.93 10.01
N GLN A 209 8.57 8.04 10.65
CA GLN A 209 7.70 8.71 11.62
C GLN A 209 6.35 9.08 11.00
N TYR A 210 6.36 9.69 9.82
CA TYR A 210 5.14 10.03 9.10
C TYR A 210 4.34 8.79 8.69
N ALA A 211 5.01 7.73 8.26
CA ALA A 211 4.36 6.48 7.94
C ALA A 211 3.70 5.83 9.17
N LEU A 212 4.34 5.89 10.35
CA LEU A 212 3.78 5.37 11.60
C LEU A 212 2.49 6.09 11.98
N ILE A 213 2.48 7.44 11.97
CA ILE A 213 1.28 8.21 12.27
C ILE A 213 0.15 7.87 11.29
N ASP A 214 0.45 7.85 9.98
CA ASP A 214 -0.54 7.50 8.96
C ASP A 214 -1.10 6.09 9.18
N MET A 215 -0.23 5.10 9.51
CA MET A 215 -0.65 3.72 9.71
C MET A 215 -1.48 3.51 10.98
N ILE A 216 -1.26 4.28 12.04
CA ILE A 216 -2.15 4.28 13.22
C ILE A 216 -3.58 4.61 12.79
N GLY A 217 -3.77 5.64 11.95
CA GLY A 217 -5.08 6.00 11.42
C GLY A 217 -5.66 4.96 10.46
N ILE A 218 -4.90 4.57 9.45
CA ILE A 218 -5.33 3.62 8.38
C ILE A 218 -5.72 2.25 8.97
N MET A 219 -4.93 1.73 9.91
CA MET A 219 -5.17 0.44 10.55
C MET A 219 -6.09 0.54 11.77
N GLN A 220 -6.58 1.75 12.09
CA GLN A 220 -7.46 2.04 13.24
C GLN A 220 -6.91 1.49 14.58
N LYS A 221 -5.62 1.69 14.82
CA LYS A 221 -4.94 1.19 16.01
C LYS A 221 -5.25 2.05 17.25
N LEU A 222 -6.39 1.77 17.88
CA LEU A 222 -6.90 2.51 19.04
C LEU A 222 -5.93 2.57 20.23
N ALA A 223 -5.10 1.56 20.41
CA ALA A 223 -4.09 1.51 21.47
C ALA A 223 -3.11 2.71 21.43
N HIS A 224 -2.91 3.34 20.26
CA HIS A 224 -1.97 4.43 20.08
C HIS A 224 -2.61 5.83 20.03
N VAL A 225 -3.90 5.96 20.39
CA VAL A 225 -4.59 7.25 20.41
C VAL A 225 -3.95 8.21 21.41
N SER A 226 -3.50 7.74 22.58
CA SER A 226 -2.79 8.56 23.55
C SER A 226 -1.52 9.18 22.97
N PHE A 227 -0.77 8.42 22.19
CA PHE A 227 0.39 8.91 21.45
C PHE A 227 0.00 9.98 20.41
N LEU A 228 -1.05 9.78 19.60
CA LEU A 228 -1.52 10.80 18.67
C LEU A 228 -1.89 12.11 19.38
N ARG A 229 -2.51 12.02 20.57
CA ARG A 229 -2.85 13.21 21.40
C ARG A 229 -1.62 13.96 21.89
N THR A 230 -0.49 13.30 22.15
CA THR A 230 0.77 14.01 22.48
C THR A 230 1.29 14.77 21.28
N LEU A 231 1.20 14.20 20.07
CA LEU A 231 1.62 14.84 18.82
C LEU A 231 0.80 16.07 18.45
N LEU A 232 -0.46 16.20 18.90
CA LEU A 232 -1.27 17.40 18.70
C LEU A 232 -0.67 18.66 19.35
N ARG A 233 0.23 18.49 20.32
CA ARG A 233 0.90 19.60 21.03
C ARG A 233 2.34 19.82 20.54
N HIS A 234 2.78 19.05 19.56
CA HIS A 234 4.16 19.13 19.05
C HIS A 234 4.39 20.45 18.31
N GLU A 235 5.60 21.02 18.40
CA GLU A 235 5.97 22.28 17.74
C GLU A 235 5.87 22.19 16.22
N GLN A 236 6.29 21.08 15.64
CA GLN A 236 6.25 20.84 14.20
C GLN A 236 4.81 20.59 13.72
N SER A 237 4.33 21.43 12.82
CA SER A 237 2.95 21.39 12.31
C SER A 237 2.60 20.08 11.60
N GLU A 238 3.56 19.46 10.91
CA GLU A 238 3.33 18.22 10.16
C GLU A 238 2.87 17.07 11.07
N TYR A 239 3.43 16.95 12.29
CA TYR A 239 2.95 15.95 13.24
C TYR A 239 1.53 16.24 13.71
N ARG A 240 1.19 17.51 13.97
CA ARG A 240 -0.19 17.89 14.38
C ARG A 240 -1.19 17.59 13.28
N ILE A 241 -0.86 17.93 12.03
CA ILE A 241 -1.69 17.68 10.84
C ILE A 241 -1.95 16.18 10.67
N ARG A 242 -0.89 15.36 10.73
CA ARG A 242 -0.99 13.90 10.59
C ARG A 242 -1.74 13.26 11.75
N ALA A 243 -1.51 13.72 12.96
CA ALA A 243 -2.24 13.25 14.14
C ALA A 243 -3.75 13.54 14.04
N LEU A 244 -4.15 14.76 13.61
CA LEU A 244 -5.55 15.10 13.35
C LEU A 244 -6.15 14.21 12.25
N LYS A 245 -5.40 13.98 11.17
CA LYS A 245 -5.82 13.09 10.09
C LYS A 245 -6.04 11.66 10.61
N ALA A 246 -5.09 11.11 11.36
CA ALA A 246 -5.19 9.78 11.93
C ALA A 246 -6.37 9.64 12.90
N LEU A 247 -6.60 10.65 13.75
CA LEU A 247 -7.76 10.70 14.64
C LEU A 247 -9.08 10.80 13.86
N ALA A 248 -9.10 11.50 12.72
CA ALA A 248 -10.27 11.56 11.85
C ALA A 248 -10.56 10.21 11.16
N GLU A 249 -9.53 9.47 10.72
CA GLU A 249 -9.70 8.11 10.18
C GLU A 249 -10.25 7.14 11.23
N ILE A 250 -9.80 7.26 12.49
CA ILE A 250 -10.30 6.47 13.64
C ILE A 250 -11.68 6.94 14.09
N ALA A 251 -12.09 8.16 13.74
CA ALA A 251 -13.26 8.86 14.28
C ALA A 251 -13.21 9.01 15.82
N PHE A 252 -12.01 9.27 16.36
CA PHE A 252 -11.85 9.39 17.81
C PHE A 252 -12.26 10.78 18.32
N PRO A 253 -13.17 10.88 19.32
CA PRO A 253 -13.62 12.16 19.82
C PRO A 253 -12.52 12.90 20.57
N LEU A 254 -12.35 14.17 20.24
CA LEU A 254 -11.53 15.12 20.98
C LEU A 254 -12.43 16.16 21.66
N ASP A 255 -11.93 16.70 22.76
CA ASP A 255 -12.55 17.82 23.43
C ASP A 255 -12.65 19.04 22.50
N SER A 256 -13.80 19.74 22.54
CA SER A 256 -14.09 20.92 21.72
C SER A 256 -13.07 22.05 21.90
N ALA A 257 -12.56 22.24 23.13
CA ALA A 257 -11.51 23.23 23.39
C ALA A 257 -10.19 22.88 22.68
N GLN A 258 -9.79 21.62 22.68
CA GLN A 258 -8.60 21.16 21.94
C GLN A 258 -8.77 21.34 20.44
N LEU A 259 -9.91 20.93 19.86
CA LEU A 259 -10.18 21.09 18.43
C LEU A 259 -10.19 22.54 18.01
N ARG A 260 -10.75 23.45 18.82
CA ARG A 260 -10.80 24.87 18.53
C ARG A 260 -9.41 25.47 18.29
N ILE A 261 -8.38 25.03 19.03
CA ILE A 261 -7.00 25.47 18.84
C ILE A 261 -6.54 25.17 17.40
N HIS A 262 -6.82 23.97 16.91
CA HIS A 262 -6.43 23.54 15.55
C HIS A 262 -7.27 24.21 14.46
N LEU A 263 -8.55 24.49 14.72
CA LEU A 263 -9.41 25.23 13.80
C LEU A 263 -8.99 26.70 13.62
N HIS A 264 -8.29 27.30 14.58
CA HIS A 264 -7.74 28.64 14.51
C HIS A 264 -6.24 28.67 14.16
N SER A 265 -5.65 27.52 13.81
CA SER A 265 -4.23 27.45 13.46
C SER A 265 -3.88 28.36 12.25
N PRO A 266 -2.72 29.04 12.24
CA PRO A 266 -2.23 29.78 11.09
C PRO A 266 -1.96 28.85 9.89
N VAL A 267 -1.73 27.55 10.14
CA VAL A 267 -1.46 26.53 9.12
C VAL A 267 -2.78 26.00 8.59
N TRP A 268 -3.08 26.24 7.32
CA TRP A 268 -4.36 25.88 6.70
C TRP A 268 -4.62 24.38 6.66
N GLN A 269 -3.58 23.56 6.49
CA GLN A 269 -3.71 22.09 6.50
C GLN A 269 -4.16 21.59 7.87
N GLU A 270 -3.74 22.24 8.94
CA GLU A 270 -4.16 21.89 10.30
C GLU A 270 -5.64 22.23 10.49
N ARG A 271 -6.10 23.42 10.03
CA ARG A 271 -7.53 23.76 10.02
C ARG A 271 -8.36 22.76 9.23
N LEU A 272 -7.86 22.38 8.03
CA LEU A 272 -8.51 21.39 7.17
C LEU A 272 -8.70 20.03 7.88
N MET A 273 -7.64 19.53 8.53
CA MET A 273 -7.72 18.23 9.22
C MET A 273 -8.56 18.30 10.50
N GLY A 274 -8.54 19.44 11.21
CA GLY A 274 -9.45 19.70 12.33
C GLY A 274 -10.93 19.66 11.90
N LEU A 275 -11.27 20.31 10.78
CA LEU A 275 -12.62 20.26 10.20
C LEU A 275 -13.02 18.83 9.76
N ARG A 276 -12.09 18.09 9.16
CA ARG A 276 -12.33 16.69 8.80
C ARG A 276 -12.66 15.84 10.02
N LEU A 277 -11.94 16.03 11.12
CA LEU A 277 -12.24 15.34 12.37
C LEU A 277 -13.61 15.79 12.91
N CYS A 278 -13.92 17.09 12.95
CA CYS A 278 -15.24 17.59 13.38
C CYS A 278 -16.39 16.94 12.58
N ALA A 279 -16.24 16.81 11.27
CA ALA A 279 -17.21 16.16 10.39
C ALA A 279 -17.41 14.67 10.72
N ARG A 280 -16.33 13.97 11.05
CA ARG A 280 -16.37 12.51 11.35
C ARG A 280 -17.02 12.23 12.70
N ILE A 281 -16.74 13.04 13.73
CA ILE A 281 -17.27 12.86 15.10
C ILE A 281 -18.57 13.65 15.34
N ARG A 282 -19.04 14.44 14.35
CA ARG A 282 -20.23 15.31 14.44
C ARG A 282 -20.18 16.25 15.66
N GLN A 283 -19.08 17.04 15.75
CA GLN A 283 -18.82 17.94 16.89
C GLN A 283 -19.68 19.23 16.81
N TYR A 284 -20.94 19.16 17.25
CA TYR A 284 -21.91 20.26 17.10
C TYR A 284 -21.60 21.48 18.00
N GLU A 285 -20.85 21.32 19.09
CA GLU A 285 -20.39 22.42 19.93
C GLU A 285 -19.51 23.44 19.18
N LEU A 286 -18.97 23.03 18.04
CA LEU A 286 -18.09 23.84 17.20
C LEU A 286 -18.77 24.39 15.95
N VAL A 287 -20.10 24.28 15.81
CA VAL A 287 -20.84 24.74 14.63
C VAL A 287 -20.54 26.21 14.30
N GLU A 288 -20.52 27.10 15.29
CA GLU A 288 -20.24 28.52 15.04
C GLU A 288 -18.80 28.73 14.54
N THR A 289 -17.82 28.04 15.11
CA THR A 289 -16.43 28.08 14.63
C THR A 289 -16.32 27.53 13.21
N ILE A 290 -17.07 26.48 12.88
CA ILE A 290 -17.07 25.89 11.52
C ILE A 290 -17.73 26.85 10.52
N LYS A 291 -18.82 27.56 10.90
CA LYS A 291 -19.44 28.61 10.06
C LYS A 291 -18.44 29.74 9.72
N GLU A 292 -17.59 30.15 10.66
CA GLU A 292 -16.54 31.12 10.37
C GLU A 292 -15.55 30.61 9.31
N LEU A 293 -15.21 29.32 9.34
CA LEU A 293 -14.27 28.70 8.41
C LEU A 293 -14.85 28.47 6.98
N VAL A 294 -16.16 28.60 6.80
CA VAL A 294 -16.74 28.69 5.44
C VAL A 294 -16.29 29.96 4.70
N LYS A 295 -15.82 30.99 5.44
CA LYS A 295 -15.21 32.21 4.94
C LYS A 295 -13.69 32.16 4.85
N ASP A 296 -13.05 31.00 5.09
CA ASP A 296 -11.58 30.88 5.10
C ASP A 296 -11.01 31.29 3.72
N ARG A 297 -9.84 31.92 3.75
CA ARG A 297 -9.12 32.32 2.52
C ARG A 297 -8.73 31.16 1.61
N VAL A 298 -8.60 29.94 2.18
CA VAL A 298 -8.20 28.74 1.44
C VAL A 298 -9.43 27.95 0.99
N PHE A 299 -9.57 27.69 -0.30
CA PHE A 299 -10.71 26.97 -0.88
C PHE A 299 -10.96 25.61 -0.19
N SER A 300 -9.90 24.80 -0.02
CA SER A 300 -10.03 23.46 0.59
C SER A 300 -10.57 23.52 2.02
N VAL A 301 -10.22 24.57 2.79
CA VAL A 301 -10.75 24.76 4.15
C VAL A 301 -12.23 25.15 4.10
N ARG A 302 -12.64 26.08 3.21
CA ARG A 302 -14.06 26.41 3.02
C ARG A 302 -14.90 25.22 2.65
N SER A 303 -14.42 24.41 1.68
CA SER A 303 -15.12 23.21 1.21
C SER A 303 -15.26 22.17 2.34
N GLN A 304 -14.20 21.95 3.10
CA GLN A 304 -14.27 21.01 4.23
C GLN A 304 -15.15 21.53 5.37
N ALA A 305 -15.22 22.85 5.57
CA ALA A 305 -16.12 23.45 6.56
C ALA A 305 -17.59 23.27 6.15
N ALA A 306 -17.93 23.49 4.88
CA ALA A 306 -19.28 23.26 4.38
C ALA A 306 -19.67 21.78 4.44
N GLU A 307 -18.74 20.86 4.09
CA GLU A 307 -18.96 19.41 4.30
C GLU A 307 -19.20 19.09 5.76
N ALA A 308 -18.41 19.67 6.67
CA ALA A 308 -18.56 19.42 8.09
C ALA A 308 -19.93 19.89 8.60
N LEU A 309 -20.40 21.07 8.18
CA LEU A 309 -21.73 21.57 8.50
C LEU A 309 -22.84 20.66 7.97
N LEU A 310 -22.73 20.20 6.73
CA LEU A 310 -23.72 19.31 6.13
C LEU A 310 -23.91 18.02 6.96
N ARG A 311 -22.85 17.52 7.58
CA ARG A 311 -22.88 16.31 8.43
C ARG A 311 -23.44 16.55 9.84
N MET A 312 -23.68 17.82 10.21
CA MET A 312 -24.26 18.18 11.51
C MET A 312 -25.78 18.06 11.52
N PRO A 313 -26.41 17.94 12.70
CA PRO A 313 -27.87 18.12 12.80
C PRO A 313 -28.29 19.46 12.21
N ASN A 314 -29.35 19.45 11.40
CA ASN A 314 -29.84 20.62 10.66
C ASN A 314 -28.82 21.22 9.67
N GLY A 315 -27.84 20.44 9.18
CA GLY A 315 -26.76 20.92 8.31
C GLY A 315 -27.25 21.60 7.05
N LEU A 316 -28.28 21.07 6.39
CA LEU A 316 -28.90 21.70 5.22
C LEU A 316 -29.45 23.09 5.56
N ALA A 317 -30.20 23.26 6.66
CA ALA A 317 -30.74 24.55 7.06
C ALA A 317 -29.64 25.56 7.41
N ILE A 318 -28.54 25.11 8.01
CA ILE A 318 -27.38 25.95 8.29
C ILE A 318 -26.74 26.45 6.99
N LEU A 319 -26.54 25.57 6.00
CA LEU A 319 -25.98 25.94 4.71
C LEU A 319 -26.95 26.86 3.92
N GLU A 320 -28.26 26.65 3.96
CA GLU A 320 -29.26 27.53 3.36
C GLU A 320 -29.19 28.94 3.99
N GLN A 321 -29.09 29.02 5.30
CA GLN A 321 -28.90 30.30 5.98
C GLN A 321 -27.64 31.02 5.51
N ILE A 322 -26.48 30.32 5.41
CA ILE A 322 -25.22 30.91 4.94
C ILE A 322 -25.36 31.40 3.49
N ALA A 323 -26.00 30.61 2.62
CA ALA A 323 -26.22 30.97 1.21
C ALA A 323 -27.06 32.25 1.05
N GLN A 324 -28.05 32.45 1.96
CA GLN A 324 -28.96 33.60 1.91
C GLN A 324 -28.42 34.84 2.60
N THR A 325 -27.70 34.70 3.72
CA THR A 325 -27.41 35.80 4.63
C THR A 325 -25.93 36.17 4.73
N SER A 326 -25.01 35.35 4.19
CA SER A 326 -23.57 35.68 4.31
C SER A 326 -23.20 36.86 3.45
N ASP A 327 -22.44 37.81 3.98
CA ASP A 327 -21.85 38.93 3.24
C ASP A 327 -20.69 38.47 2.33
N ASP A 328 -20.04 37.36 2.67
CA ASP A 328 -18.93 36.79 1.89
C ASP A 328 -19.45 35.98 0.70
N ARG A 329 -19.04 36.40 -0.50
CA ARG A 329 -19.44 35.74 -1.76
C ARG A 329 -18.97 34.30 -1.84
N TYR A 330 -17.72 34.02 -1.42
CA TYR A 330 -17.15 32.67 -1.49
C TYR A 330 -17.82 31.73 -0.52
N ALA A 331 -18.29 32.23 0.63
CA ALA A 331 -19.06 31.45 1.57
C ALA A 331 -20.44 31.08 1.00
N ARG A 332 -21.12 32.04 0.32
CA ARG A 332 -22.41 31.77 -0.35
C ARG A 332 -22.26 30.72 -1.45
N ASP A 333 -21.28 30.89 -2.33
CA ASP A 333 -21.03 29.97 -3.44
C ASP A 333 -20.72 28.54 -2.92
N MET A 334 -19.92 28.45 -1.87
CA MET A 334 -19.56 27.18 -1.23
C MET A 334 -20.79 26.50 -0.58
N ALA A 335 -21.61 27.29 0.12
CA ALA A 335 -22.83 26.77 0.73
C ALA A 335 -23.81 26.23 -0.33
N LEU A 336 -24.00 26.94 -1.45
CA LEU A 336 -24.83 26.49 -2.57
C LEU A 336 -24.30 25.19 -3.19
N GLU A 337 -23.01 25.07 -3.44
CA GLU A 337 -22.38 23.86 -3.97
C GLU A 337 -22.65 22.64 -3.08
N TRP A 338 -22.50 22.79 -1.77
CA TRP A 338 -22.72 21.68 -0.84
C TRP A 338 -24.19 21.38 -0.57
N LEU A 339 -25.10 22.35 -0.73
CA LEU A 339 -26.55 22.11 -0.74
C LEU A 339 -26.98 21.23 -1.92
N GLU A 340 -26.45 21.51 -3.13
CA GLU A 340 -26.74 20.66 -4.30
C GLU A 340 -26.25 19.23 -4.09
N ARG A 341 -25.03 19.05 -3.59
CA ARG A 341 -24.47 17.73 -3.27
C ARG A 341 -25.24 16.99 -2.16
N GLY A 342 -25.76 17.73 -1.18
CA GLY A 342 -26.56 17.16 -0.11
C GLY A 342 -27.90 16.61 -0.60
N ARG A 343 -28.55 17.32 -1.52
CA ARG A 343 -29.83 16.92 -2.12
C ARG A 343 -29.74 15.74 -3.10
N GLU A 344 -28.56 15.52 -3.69
CA GLU A 344 -28.31 14.37 -4.58
C GLU A 344 -28.10 13.06 -3.80
N ASN A 345 -27.78 13.13 -2.51
CA ASN A 345 -27.47 11.98 -1.66
C ASN A 345 -28.61 11.57 -0.71
N ASP A 346 -29.70 12.33 -0.66
CA ASP A 346 -30.95 12.00 0.02
C ASP A 346 -31.95 11.35 -0.97
#